data_cf7ae80ee6d12e8e77d4d6f87263e1af
#
_entry.id   cf7ae80ee6d12e8e77d4d6f87263e1af
#
_cell.length_a   1.000
_cell.length_b   1.000
_cell.length_c   1.000
_cell.angle_alpha   90.00
_cell.angle_beta   90.00
_cell.angle_gamma   90.00
#
_symmetry.space_group_name_H-M   'P 1'
#
loop_
_entity.id
_entity.type
_entity.pdbx_description
1 polymer ?
#
loop_
_entity_poly.entity_id
_entity_poly.type
_entity_poly.pdbx_seq_one_letter_code
_entity_poly.pdbx_strand_id
1 'polypeptide(L)'
;MSKLVAVVNTGESSLKIACYEYRSGRLTEIERTQFGLEPGGEVTAALQQALDVLPATPDAFGHRFVNPGPEFRGPVELTPEIDTALESALQLAPVHNAVALCAIRKVAEAYPAVPCVVAFDTSFHANRPMRSTAYALPKELVDTFDFQRYGFHGFAHESLADSLAAATRSRKDAVSAVTLQLGAGCSACAIRDGQSIETSMGFSPLEGLVMANRAGSIDPTIVLALVRAGYDPERIEQELNRRSGLRGLSGSSDMREVLDRASRGDKDAARAIDVYCHHIVLTAGAYLTLLGGDGAVVFGGGTGSNAPEIRARVADGLSAWNIELDPQRNSANAPGCISAHGSRPVYVFRTDEEIVIARSVAERLFG
;
A
#
# COMPACT_ATOMS: atom_id res chain seq x y z
N MET A 1 -4.19 -28.62 16.30
CA MET A 1 -5.05 -28.82 15.12
C MET A 1 -4.70 -27.73 14.14
N SER A 2 -4.86 -27.97 12.82
CA SER A 2 -4.73 -26.89 11.84
C SER A 2 -6.00 -26.04 11.82
N LYS A 3 -5.85 -24.78 11.45
CA LYS A 3 -6.93 -23.79 11.30
C LYS A 3 -6.93 -23.26 9.88
N LEU A 4 -8.09 -23.10 9.28
CA LEU A 4 -8.27 -22.48 7.97
C LEU A 4 -8.61 -21.00 8.14
N VAL A 5 -7.79 -20.11 7.61
CA VAL A 5 -8.02 -18.66 7.58
C VAL A 5 -8.31 -18.25 6.14
N ALA A 6 -9.45 -17.59 5.90
CA ALA A 6 -9.77 -16.98 4.64
C ALA A 6 -9.61 -15.46 4.74
N VAL A 7 -8.89 -14.87 3.80
CA VAL A 7 -8.69 -13.40 3.73
C VAL A 7 -9.45 -12.84 2.55
N VAL A 8 -10.25 -11.81 2.80
CA VAL A 8 -10.97 -11.03 1.79
C VAL A 8 -10.34 -9.64 1.71
N ASN A 9 -9.61 -9.38 0.64
CA ASN A 9 -8.97 -8.09 0.38
C ASN A 9 -9.68 -7.37 -0.76
N THR A 10 -10.49 -6.37 -0.41
CA THR A 10 -11.19 -5.52 -1.37
C THR A 10 -10.33 -4.31 -1.76
N GLY A 11 -9.99 -4.21 -3.03
CA GLY A 11 -9.32 -3.06 -3.64
C GLY A 11 -10.29 -2.19 -4.44
N GLU A 12 -9.76 -1.16 -5.11
CA GLU A 12 -10.53 -0.25 -5.96
C GLU A 12 -11.10 -0.94 -7.22
N SER A 13 -10.34 -1.87 -7.81
CA SER A 13 -10.66 -2.54 -9.08
C SER A 13 -10.68 -4.06 -8.99
N SER A 14 -10.47 -4.63 -7.82
CA SER A 14 -10.46 -6.09 -7.64
C SER A 14 -10.75 -6.50 -6.21
N LEU A 15 -11.34 -7.68 -6.08
CA LEU A 15 -11.47 -8.43 -4.84
C LEU A 15 -10.55 -9.64 -4.93
N LYS A 16 -9.71 -9.82 -3.92
CA LYS A 16 -8.87 -11.00 -3.79
C LYS A 16 -9.37 -11.82 -2.61
N ILE A 17 -9.38 -13.14 -2.77
CA ILE A 17 -9.56 -14.08 -1.69
C ILE A 17 -8.33 -14.98 -1.62
N ALA A 18 -7.82 -15.19 -0.42
CA ALA A 18 -6.70 -16.10 -0.19
C ALA A 18 -6.97 -16.96 1.05
N CYS A 19 -6.69 -18.24 0.94
CA CYS A 19 -6.90 -19.23 2.01
C CYS A 19 -5.55 -19.71 2.52
N TYR A 20 -5.41 -19.76 3.84
CA TYR A 20 -4.19 -20.20 4.52
C TYR A 20 -4.49 -21.27 5.55
N GLU A 21 -3.66 -22.30 5.58
CA GLU A 21 -3.59 -23.21 6.72
C GLU A 21 -2.66 -22.60 7.78
N TYR A 22 -3.20 -22.39 8.98
CA TYR A 22 -2.41 -22.02 10.16
C TYR A 22 -2.15 -23.25 11.01
N ARG A 23 -0.87 -23.60 11.20
CA ARG A 23 -0.45 -24.74 12.01
C ARG A 23 0.84 -24.42 12.74
N SER A 24 0.85 -24.57 14.07
CA SER A 24 2.03 -24.39 14.91
C SER A 24 2.79 -23.07 14.68
N GLY A 25 2.05 -21.96 14.59
CA GLY A 25 2.63 -20.63 14.40
C GLY A 25 2.99 -20.29 12.94
N ARG A 26 2.70 -21.17 11.98
CA ARG A 26 3.03 -20.97 10.57
C ARG A 26 1.76 -20.92 9.70
N LEU A 27 1.73 -19.96 8.80
CA LEU A 27 0.74 -19.85 7.72
C LEU A 27 1.31 -20.43 6.44
N THR A 28 0.51 -21.25 5.76
CA THR A 28 0.83 -21.81 4.44
C THR A 28 -0.35 -21.52 3.51
N GLU A 29 -0.09 -20.84 2.41
CA GLU A 29 -1.11 -20.55 1.40
C GLU A 29 -1.60 -21.85 0.78
N ILE A 30 -2.93 -22.01 0.70
CA ILE A 30 -3.61 -23.13 0.06
C ILE A 30 -4.10 -22.71 -1.32
N GLU A 31 -4.76 -21.54 -1.39
CA GLU A 31 -5.40 -21.06 -2.60
C GLU A 31 -5.47 -19.53 -2.59
N ARG A 32 -5.37 -18.94 -3.78
CA ARG A 32 -5.56 -17.49 -4.00
C ARG A 32 -6.26 -17.26 -5.33
N THR A 33 -7.31 -16.45 -5.31
CA THR A 33 -8.05 -16.08 -6.50
C THR A 33 -8.33 -14.57 -6.48
N GLN A 34 -8.39 -13.97 -7.66
CA GLN A 34 -8.70 -12.56 -7.83
C GLN A 34 -9.87 -12.38 -8.80
N PHE A 35 -10.81 -11.53 -8.43
CA PHE A 35 -11.99 -11.14 -9.21
C PHE A 35 -11.92 -9.66 -9.56
N GLY A 36 -12.27 -9.30 -10.78
CA GLY A 36 -12.38 -7.89 -11.19
C GLY A 36 -13.59 -7.24 -10.53
N LEU A 37 -13.46 -5.97 -10.19
CA LEU A 37 -14.57 -5.12 -9.77
C LEU A 37 -14.78 -4.06 -10.85
N GLU A 38 -16.01 -3.93 -11.37
CA GLU A 38 -16.38 -2.83 -12.23
C GLU A 38 -16.39 -1.52 -11.42
N PRO A 39 -15.90 -0.42 -11.99
CA PRO A 39 -15.91 0.88 -11.31
C PRO A 39 -17.33 1.30 -10.92
N GLY A 40 -17.60 1.39 -9.62
CA GLY A 40 -18.94 1.66 -9.08
C GLY A 40 -19.90 0.47 -9.11
N GLY A 41 -19.41 -0.73 -9.48
CA GLY A 41 -20.15 -1.98 -9.45
C GLY A 41 -20.35 -2.52 -8.04
N GLU A 42 -21.39 -3.33 -7.84
CA GLU A 42 -21.62 -3.98 -6.56
C GLU A 42 -20.56 -5.06 -6.29
N VAL A 43 -19.90 -4.97 -5.15
CA VAL A 43 -18.93 -5.97 -4.67
C VAL A 43 -19.57 -7.36 -4.46
N THR A 44 -20.90 -7.40 -4.36
CA THR A 44 -21.69 -8.58 -3.99
C THR A 44 -21.47 -9.77 -4.92
N ALA A 45 -21.51 -9.58 -6.24
CA ALA A 45 -21.34 -10.66 -7.19
C ALA A 45 -19.91 -11.23 -7.17
N ALA A 46 -18.91 -10.38 -7.12
CA ALA A 46 -17.53 -10.80 -7.02
C ALA A 46 -17.23 -11.50 -5.67
N LEU A 47 -17.84 -11.00 -4.59
CA LEU A 47 -17.72 -11.62 -3.27
C LEU A 47 -18.38 -13.01 -3.25
N GLN A 48 -19.58 -13.16 -3.84
CA GLN A 48 -20.22 -14.48 -3.91
C GLN A 48 -19.33 -15.47 -4.67
N GLN A 49 -18.81 -15.10 -5.83
CA GLN A 49 -17.87 -15.93 -6.58
C GLN A 49 -16.63 -16.29 -5.77
N ALA A 50 -16.12 -15.32 -4.98
CA ALA A 50 -14.97 -15.54 -4.11
C ALA A 50 -15.28 -16.52 -2.97
N LEU A 51 -16.48 -16.46 -2.39
CA LEU A 51 -16.91 -17.39 -1.34
C LEU A 51 -17.19 -18.79 -1.88
N ASP A 52 -17.68 -18.91 -3.12
CA ASP A 52 -17.98 -20.19 -3.77
C ASP A 52 -16.72 -21.04 -4.07
N VAL A 53 -15.53 -20.40 -4.16
CA VAL A 53 -14.25 -21.11 -4.38
C VAL A 53 -13.53 -21.47 -3.08
N LEU A 54 -14.11 -21.21 -1.92
CA LEU A 54 -13.50 -21.63 -0.65
C LEU A 54 -13.38 -23.15 -0.56
N PRO A 55 -12.20 -23.70 -0.19
CA PRO A 55 -11.99 -25.14 -0.12
C PRO A 55 -12.80 -25.82 0.99
N ALA A 56 -13.16 -25.09 2.02
CA ALA A 56 -14.02 -25.50 3.14
C ALA A 56 -14.49 -24.26 3.90
N THR A 57 -15.41 -24.42 4.85
CA THR A 57 -15.79 -23.37 5.80
C THR A 57 -14.57 -22.99 6.63
N PRO A 58 -14.12 -21.70 6.60
CA PRO A 58 -12.98 -21.27 7.37
C PRO A 58 -13.22 -21.29 8.89
N ASP A 59 -12.15 -21.40 9.66
CA ASP A 59 -12.18 -21.19 11.11
C ASP A 59 -12.23 -19.70 11.46
N ALA A 60 -11.78 -18.82 10.56
CA ALA A 60 -11.86 -17.35 10.70
C ALA A 60 -11.75 -16.65 9.36
N PHE A 61 -12.35 -15.47 9.26
CA PHE A 61 -12.15 -14.52 8.16
C PHE A 61 -11.26 -13.36 8.57
N GLY A 62 -10.39 -12.92 7.65
CA GLY A 62 -9.66 -11.66 7.72
C GLY A 62 -10.14 -10.69 6.64
N HIS A 63 -10.38 -9.45 7.01
CA HIS A 63 -10.81 -8.42 6.09
C HIS A 63 -9.85 -7.24 6.08
N ARG A 64 -9.58 -6.69 4.88
CA ARG A 64 -8.94 -5.39 4.77
C ARG A 64 -9.98 -4.29 4.92
N PHE A 65 -9.64 -3.27 5.73
CA PHE A 65 -10.32 -1.98 5.76
C PHE A 65 -9.26 -0.88 5.66
N VAL A 66 -9.52 0.18 4.87
CA VAL A 66 -8.43 1.09 4.51
C VAL A 66 -8.09 2.05 5.64
N ASN A 67 -9.04 2.85 6.12
CA ASN A 67 -8.80 3.82 7.17
C ASN A 67 -9.94 3.82 8.20
N PRO A 68 -9.73 3.26 9.39
CA PRO A 68 -10.73 3.20 10.46
C PRO A 68 -10.77 4.45 11.33
N GLY A 69 -9.87 5.43 11.10
CA GLY A 69 -9.69 6.59 11.97
C GLY A 69 -8.62 6.37 13.06
N PRO A 70 -8.42 7.40 13.92
CA PRO A 70 -7.31 7.44 14.87
C PRO A 70 -7.47 6.47 16.06
N GLU A 71 -8.66 5.98 16.31
CA GLU A 71 -8.96 5.10 17.46
C GLU A 71 -8.40 3.69 17.29
N PHE A 72 -8.23 3.24 16.03
CA PHE A 72 -7.79 1.89 15.73
C PHE A 72 -6.32 1.86 15.32
N ARG A 73 -5.49 1.23 16.14
CA ARG A 73 -4.04 1.11 15.91
C ARG A 73 -3.59 -0.29 15.49
N GLY A 74 -4.50 -1.25 15.47
CA GLY A 74 -4.23 -2.64 15.12
C GLY A 74 -5.50 -3.39 14.78
N PRO A 75 -5.40 -4.66 14.34
CA PRO A 75 -6.54 -5.46 13.92
C PRO A 75 -7.51 -5.71 15.07
N VAL A 76 -8.81 -5.74 14.76
CA VAL A 76 -9.90 -5.94 15.73
C VAL A 76 -10.82 -7.06 15.28
N GLU A 77 -11.41 -7.78 16.24
CA GLU A 77 -12.50 -8.72 15.96
C GLU A 77 -13.79 -7.92 15.70
N LEU A 78 -14.55 -8.33 14.70
CA LEU A 78 -15.80 -7.69 14.34
C LEU A 78 -16.87 -7.95 15.41
N THR A 79 -17.38 -6.87 16.00
CA THR A 79 -18.55 -6.87 16.91
C THR A 79 -19.54 -5.82 16.40
N PRO A 80 -20.79 -5.77 16.91
CA PRO A 80 -21.73 -4.71 16.56
C PRO A 80 -21.21 -3.29 16.82
N GLU A 81 -20.42 -3.11 17.88
CA GLU A 81 -19.80 -1.81 18.24
C GLU A 81 -18.71 -1.44 17.22
N ILE A 82 -17.90 -2.42 16.82
CA ILE A 82 -16.87 -2.23 15.78
C ILE A 82 -17.51 -1.93 14.43
N ASP A 83 -18.56 -2.65 14.03
CA ASP A 83 -19.30 -2.37 12.80
C ASP A 83 -19.80 -0.91 12.75
N THR A 84 -20.39 -0.43 13.85
CA THR A 84 -20.85 0.96 13.97
C THR A 84 -19.70 1.97 13.87
N ALA A 85 -18.56 1.66 14.51
CA ALA A 85 -17.37 2.52 14.43
C ALA A 85 -16.79 2.57 13.01
N LEU A 86 -16.74 1.42 12.29
CA LEU A 86 -16.30 1.38 10.89
C LEU A 86 -17.24 2.14 9.96
N GLU A 87 -18.55 2.11 10.22
CA GLU A 87 -19.52 2.92 9.46
C GLU A 87 -19.27 4.42 9.65
N SER A 88 -18.95 4.85 10.86
CA SER A 88 -18.61 6.25 11.16
C SER A 88 -17.31 6.70 10.44
N ALA A 89 -16.42 5.76 10.13
CA ALA A 89 -15.16 6.02 9.42
C ALA A 89 -15.28 6.03 7.88
N LEU A 90 -16.47 5.82 7.31
CA LEU A 90 -16.66 5.78 5.84
C LEU A 90 -16.15 7.06 5.17
N GLN A 91 -16.32 8.22 5.79
CA GLN A 91 -15.88 9.50 5.23
C GLN A 91 -14.35 9.66 5.08
N LEU A 92 -13.54 8.85 5.80
CA LEU A 92 -12.08 8.93 5.75
C LEU A 92 -11.46 8.31 4.48
N ALA A 93 -12.16 7.37 3.87
CA ALA A 93 -11.81 6.77 2.58
C ALA A 93 -13.09 6.28 1.87
N PRO A 94 -13.98 7.18 1.40
CA PRO A 94 -15.37 6.85 1.04
C PRO A 94 -15.49 5.70 0.05
N VAL A 95 -14.69 5.73 -1.02
CA VAL A 95 -14.73 4.71 -2.08
C VAL A 95 -14.29 3.34 -1.55
N HIS A 96 -13.20 3.30 -0.79
CA HIS A 96 -12.59 2.05 -0.34
C HIS A 96 -13.30 1.47 0.89
N ASN A 97 -13.58 2.31 1.89
CA ASN A 97 -14.19 1.88 3.14
C ASN A 97 -15.62 1.35 2.92
N ALA A 98 -16.41 1.99 2.03
CA ALA A 98 -17.76 1.54 1.73
C ALA A 98 -17.81 0.13 1.11
N VAL A 99 -16.91 -0.13 0.14
CA VAL A 99 -16.79 -1.45 -0.49
C VAL A 99 -16.33 -2.50 0.52
N ALA A 100 -15.36 -2.16 1.36
CA ALA A 100 -14.84 -3.05 2.39
C ALA A 100 -15.92 -3.39 3.43
N LEU A 101 -16.65 -2.39 3.96
CA LEU A 101 -17.70 -2.60 4.95
C LEU A 101 -18.85 -3.45 4.40
N CYS A 102 -19.23 -3.22 3.14
CA CYS A 102 -20.23 -4.05 2.47
C CYS A 102 -19.77 -5.53 2.41
N ALA A 103 -18.51 -5.79 2.03
CA ALA A 103 -17.98 -7.15 1.98
C ALA A 103 -17.91 -7.79 3.38
N ILE A 104 -17.46 -7.05 4.40
CA ILE A 104 -17.40 -7.50 5.79
C ILE A 104 -18.79 -7.95 6.28
N ARG A 105 -19.80 -7.09 6.11
CA ARG A 105 -21.18 -7.36 6.54
C ARG A 105 -21.78 -8.59 5.85
N LYS A 106 -21.55 -8.72 4.54
CA LYS A 106 -22.04 -9.89 3.77
C LYS A 106 -21.37 -11.20 4.17
N VAL A 107 -20.08 -11.19 4.47
CA VAL A 107 -19.38 -12.37 4.99
C VAL A 107 -19.91 -12.75 6.38
N ALA A 108 -20.08 -11.77 7.27
CA ALA A 108 -20.64 -12.00 8.61
C ALA A 108 -22.08 -12.52 8.57
N GLU A 109 -22.89 -12.08 7.61
CA GLU A 109 -24.25 -12.60 7.36
C GLU A 109 -24.24 -14.04 6.83
N ALA A 110 -23.35 -14.36 5.88
CA ALA A 110 -23.24 -15.68 5.29
C ALA A 110 -22.62 -16.73 6.25
N TYR A 111 -21.74 -16.30 7.15
CA TYR A 111 -21.01 -17.15 8.09
C TYR A 111 -21.13 -16.65 9.55
N PRO A 112 -22.34 -16.61 10.14
CA PRO A 112 -22.57 -15.95 11.43
C PRO A 112 -21.87 -16.63 12.62
N ALA A 113 -21.41 -17.88 12.47
CA ALA A 113 -20.67 -18.61 13.51
C ALA A 113 -19.15 -18.52 13.35
N VAL A 114 -18.64 -17.89 12.28
CA VAL A 114 -17.22 -17.79 12.00
C VAL A 114 -16.72 -16.38 12.39
N PRO A 115 -15.72 -16.27 13.28
CA PRO A 115 -15.20 -14.97 13.67
C PRO A 115 -14.56 -14.23 12.50
N CYS A 116 -14.77 -12.92 12.44
CA CYS A 116 -14.18 -12.01 11.48
C CYS A 116 -13.20 -11.06 12.16
N VAL A 117 -12.00 -10.94 11.64
CA VAL A 117 -11.01 -9.94 12.07
C VAL A 117 -10.87 -8.89 10.96
N VAL A 118 -10.99 -7.63 11.34
CA VAL A 118 -10.78 -6.49 10.45
C VAL A 118 -9.39 -5.92 10.69
N ALA A 119 -8.55 -5.95 9.67
CA ALA A 119 -7.21 -5.39 9.68
C ALA A 119 -7.16 -4.11 8.84
N PHE A 120 -6.31 -3.17 9.25
CA PHE A 120 -6.31 -1.82 8.70
C PHE A 120 -5.03 -1.51 7.94
N ASP A 121 -5.18 -0.92 6.75
CA ASP A 121 -4.05 -0.53 5.89
C ASP A 121 -3.14 0.52 6.56
N THR A 122 -3.68 1.24 7.54
CA THR A 122 -2.96 2.26 8.33
C THR A 122 -2.22 1.69 9.55
N SER A 123 -2.49 0.44 9.96
CA SER A 123 -1.99 -0.12 11.23
C SER A 123 -0.48 -0.14 11.35
N PHE A 124 0.23 -0.51 10.28
CA PHE A 124 1.70 -0.54 10.26
C PHE A 124 2.33 0.83 10.54
N HIS A 125 1.57 1.89 10.26
CA HIS A 125 1.98 3.28 10.44
C HIS A 125 1.47 3.92 11.73
N ALA A 126 0.64 3.23 12.53
CA ALA A 126 -0.08 3.81 13.65
C ALA A 126 0.80 4.26 14.83
N ASN A 127 2.00 3.67 14.97
CA ASN A 127 2.92 3.96 16.08
C ASN A 127 4.05 4.93 15.70
N ARG A 128 3.91 5.64 14.58
CA ARG A 128 4.88 6.67 14.19
C ARG A 128 4.92 7.82 15.21
N PRO A 129 6.10 8.46 15.37
CA PRO A 129 6.24 9.60 16.27
C PRO A 129 5.39 10.79 15.78
N MET A 130 4.89 11.62 16.71
CA MET A 130 4.04 12.78 16.41
C MET A 130 4.64 13.71 15.34
N ARG A 131 5.97 13.88 15.32
CA ARG A 131 6.64 14.70 14.30
C ARG A 131 6.43 14.24 12.85
N SER A 132 6.09 12.96 12.63
CA SER A 132 5.80 12.39 11.31
C SER A 132 4.30 12.21 11.05
N THR A 133 3.44 12.40 12.05
CA THR A 133 1.98 12.29 11.91
C THR A 133 1.26 13.63 11.91
N ALA A 134 1.87 14.66 12.49
CA ALA A 134 1.24 15.98 12.59
C ALA A 134 1.38 16.80 11.31
N TYR A 135 0.32 17.52 10.95
CA TYR A 135 0.37 18.64 10.03
C TYR A 135 0.60 19.95 10.81
N ALA A 136 1.39 20.87 10.24
CA ALA A 136 1.61 22.20 10.82
C ALA A 136 0.41 23.12 10.53
N LEU A 137 -0.76 22.76 11.02
CA LEU A 137 -2.02 23.48 10.90
C LEU A 137 -2.44 24.07 12.24
N PRO A 138 -3.35 25.08 12.26
CA PRO A 138 -3.94 25.58 13.49
C PRO A 138 -4.57 24.44 14.29
N LYS A 139 -4.33 24.46 15.63
CA LYS A 139 -4.79 23.39 16.53
C LYS A 139 -6.30 23.15 16.44
N GLU A 140 -7.08 24.21 16.31
CA GLU A 140 -8.55 24.13 16.20
C GLU A 140 -9.00 23.33 14.99
N LEU A 141 -8.30 23.43 13.86
CA LEU A 141 -8.60 22.64 12.65
C LEU A 141 -8.22 21.18 12.85
N VAL A 142 -7.05 20.94 13.45
CA VAL A 142 -6.60 19.55 13.72
C VAL A 142 -7.56 18.86 14.66
N ASP A 143 -7.94 19.50 15.76
CA ASP A 143 -8.85 18.94 16.78
C ASP A 143 -10.30 18.74 16.25
N THR A 144 -10.74 19.59 15.30
CA THR A 144 -12.10 19.51 14.77
C THR A 144 -12.25 18.39 13.72
N PHE A 145 -11.22 18.18 12.92
CA PHE A 145 -11.29 17.31 11.74
C PHE A 145 -10.38 16.09 11.81
N ASP A 146 -9.67 15.86 12.91
CA ASP A 146 -8.68 14.79 13.08
C ASP A 146 -7.63 14.76 11.96
N PHE A 147 -7.16 15.95 11.52
CA PHE A 147 -6.17 16.07 10.48
C PHE A 147 -4.82 15.54 10.95
N GLN A 148 -4.49 14.33 10.50
CA GLN A 148 -3.19 13.73 10.72
C GLN A 148 -2.75 12.93 9.50
N ARG A 149 -1.45 12.67 9.43
CA ARG A 149 -0.89 11.75 8.41
C ARG A 149 -1.11 10.33 8.89
N TYR A 150 -2.13 9.65 8.36
CA TYR A 150 -2.40 8.24 8.68
C TYR A 150 -1.35 7.32 8.07
N GLY A 151 -1.04 7.51 6.79
CA GLY A 151 -0.22 6.60 6.00
C GLY A 151 -1.04 5.39 5.55
N PHE A 152 -0.69 4.87 4.38
CA PHE A 152 -1.42 3.78 3.72
C PHE A 152 -0.44 2.79 3.11
N HIS A 153 -0.95 1.69 2.52
CA HIS A 153 -0.16 0.55 2.06
C HIS A 153 0.62 -0.13 3.21
N GLY A 154 0.09 -0.08 4.43
CA GLY A 154 0.76 -0.65 5.60
C GLY A 154 1.05 -2.12 5.43
N PHE A 155 0.09 -2.92 4.94
CA PHE A 155 0.29 -4.34 4.64
C PHE A 155 1.39 -4.57 3.59
N ALA A 156 1.43 -3.73 2.56
CA ALA A 156 2.45 -3.83 1.53
C ALA A 156 3.85 -3.55 2.09
N HIS A 157 4.02 -2.50 2.87
CA HIS A 157 5.30 -2.14 3.50
C HIS A 157 5.73 -3.17 4.54
N GLU A 158 4.80 -3.71 5.34
CA GLU A 158 5.07 -4.79 6.29
C GLU A 158 5.51 -6.07 5.57
N SER A 159 4.81 -6.47 4.50
CA SER A 159 5.17 -7.61 3.67
C SER A 159 6.58 -7.50 3.08
N LEU A 160 6.96 -6.29 2.61
CA LEU A 160 8.31 -6.04 2.10
C LEU A 160 9.38 -6.12 3.20
N ALA A 161 9.07 -5.63 4.41
CA ALA A 161 9.95 -5.75 5.56
C ALA A 161 10.14 -7.21 5.99
N ASP A 162 9.07 -8.00 6.00
CA ASP A 162 9.11 -9.44 6.28
C ASP A 162 9.95 -10.21 5.25
N SER A 163 9.78 -9.88 3.98
CA SER A 163 10.55 -10.46 2.89
C SER A 163 12.04 -10.15 3.02
N LEU A 164 12.38 -8.92 3.45
CA LEU A 164 13.76 -8.53 3.72
C LEU A 164 14.32 -9.30 4.92
N ALA A 165 13.56 -9.39 6.03
CA ALA A 165 13.96 -10.17 7.20
C ALA A 165 14.26 -11.63 6.84
N ALA A 166 13.39 -12.25 6.06
CA ALA A 166 13.56 -13.63 5.58
C ALA A 166 14.80 -13.78 4.68
N ALA A 167 14.99 -12.87 3.71
CA ALA A 167 16.11 -12.91 2.78
C ALA A 167 17.48 -12.70 3.48
N THR A 168 17.52 -11.86 4.51
CA THR A 168 18.73 -11.57 5.29
C THR A 168 18.91 -12.50 6.51
N ARG A 169 17.93 -13.36 6.78
CA ARG A 169 17.88 -14.22 7.99
C ARG A 169 17.98 -13.41 9.27
N SER A 170 17.45 -12.20 9.26
CA SER A 170 17.38 -11.32 10.43
C SER A 170 16.02 -11.46 11.13
N ARG A 171 15.94 -10.96 12.37
CA ARG A 171 14.66 -10.80 13.06
C ARG A 171 13.89 -9.62 12.44
N LYS A 172 12.55 -9.63 12.52
CA LYS A 172 11.73 -8.52 12.07
C LYS A 172 12.11 -7.19 12.72
N ASP A 173 12.34 -7.22 14.04
CA ASP A 173 12.72 -6.07 14.86
C ASP A 173 14.18 -5.58 14.65
N ALA A 174 14.91 -6.18 13.72
CA ALA A 174 16.23 -5.74 13.28
C ALA A 174 16.22 -5.16 11.84
N VAL A 175 15.04 -5.10 11.19
CA VAL A 175 14.93 -4.59 9.84
C VAL A 175 14.99 -3.06 9.82
N SER A 176 15.94 -2.51 9.06
CA SER A 176 15.98 -1.10 8.69
C SER A 176 16.03 -0.97 7.17
N ALA A 177 15.06 -0.28 6.59
CA ALA A 177 14.93 -0.15 5.13
C ALA A 177 14.09 1.05 4.70
N VAL A 178 14.33 1.52 3.49
CA VAL A 178 13.36 2.29 2.72
C VAL A 178 12.63 1.33 1.80
N THR A 179 11.34 1.12 2.03
CA THR A 179 10.50 0.29 1.17
C THR A 179 9.72 1.17 0.19
N LEU A 180 9.70 0.77 -1.08
CA LEU A 180 9.08 1.47 -2.19
C LEU A 180 7.99 0.58 -2.79
N GLN A 181 6.74 0.83 -2.42
CA GLN A 181 5.57 0.17 -3.00
C GLN A 181 5.16 0.93 -4.25
N LEU A 182 5.54 0.43 -5.42
CA LEU A 182 5.34 1.07 -6.72
C LEU A 182 4.37 0.24 -7.57
N GLY A 183 3.11 0.66 -7.61
CA GLY A 183 2.04 0.03 -8.37
C GLY A 183 1.15 1.07 -9.04
N ALA A 184 -0.16 0.80 -9.14
CA ALA A 184 -1.14 1.82 -9.53
C ALA A 184 -1.19 2.95 -8.49
N GLY A 185 -1.19 2.60 -7.18
CA GLY A 185 -0.82 3.49 -6.09
C GLY A 185 0.67 3.35 -5.79
N CYS A 186 1.32 4.45 -5.37
CA CYS A 186 2.74 4.47 -5.04
C CYS A 186 2.96 5.10 -3.68
N SER A 187 3.81 4.46 -2.87
CA SER A 187 4.24 4.99 -1.59
C SER A 187 5.66 4.56 -1.24
N ALA A 188 6.29 5.33 -0.36
CA ALA A 188 7.55 5.00 0.29
C ALA A 188 7.35 4.93 1.79
N CYS A 189 8.11 4.09 2.48
CA CYS A 189 8.12 4.01 3.94
C CYS A 189 9.55 3.88 4.44
N ALA A 190 9.92 4.67 5.45
CA ALA A 190 11.13 4.46 6.23
C ALA A 190 10.81 3.53 7.40
N ILE A 191 11.52 2.42 7.46
CA ILE A 191 11.38 1.39 8.51
C ILE A 191 12.68 1.34 9.30
N ARG A 192 12.58 1.44 10.63
CA ARG A 192 13.69 1.24 11.57
C ARG A 192 13.27 0.26 12.63
N ASP A 193 14.12 -0.71 12.92
CA ASP A 193 13.86 -1.74 13.93
C ASP A 193 12.49 -2.42 13.72
N GLY A 194 12.15 -2.72 12.45
CA GLY A 194 10.87 -3.31 12.05
C GLY A 194 9.65 -2.40 12.15
N GLN A 195 9.79 -1.15 12.54
CA GLN A 195 8.72 -0.19 12.76
C GLN A 195 8.70 0.90 11.67
N SER A 196 7.53 1.23 11.16
CA SER A 196 7.37 2.42 10.32
C SER A 196 7.67 3.68 11.13
N ILE A 197 8.63 4.50 10.67
CA ILE A 197 8.97 5.78 11.30
C ILE A 197 8.55 6.97 10.44
N GLU A 198 8.35 6.77 9.14
CA GLU A 198 7.83 7.77 8.19
C GLU A 198 7.20 7.07 6.98
N THR A 199 6.21 7.71 6.35
CA THR A 199 5.62 7.24 5.10
C THR A 199 5.17 8.41 4.23
N SER A 200 5.14 8.20 2.92
CA SER A 200 4.87 9.28 1.96
C SER A 200 3.39 9.64 1.83
N MET A 201 2.48 8.70 2.05
CA MET A 201 1.05 9.01 2.07
C MET A 201 0.68 9.67 3.40
N GLY A 202 -0.26 10.60 3.36
CA GLY A 202 -0.61 11.45 4.50
C GLY A 202 -2.02 11.20 5.03
N PHE A 203 -2.83 12.26 5.07
CA PHE A 203 -4.24 12.21 5.46
C PHE A 203 -5.05 11.30 4.53
N SER A 204 -4.72 11.31 3.25
CA SER A 204 -5.32 10.43 2.25
C SER A 204 -4.23 9.73 1.40
N PRO A 205 -4.60 8.71 0.60
CA PRO A 205 -3.68 8.07 -0.34
C PRO A 205 -3.28 8.96 -1.55
N LEU A 206 -3.74 10.21 -1.61
CA LEU A 206 -3.37 11.16 -2.65
C LEU A 206 -1.99 11.78 -2.43
N GLU A 207 -1.64 12.08 -1.17
CA GLU A 207 -0.35 12.71 -0.82
C GLU A 207 0.82 11.76 -1.09
N GLY A 208 1.97 12.31 -1.45
CA GLY A 208 3.24 11.60 -1.58
C GLY A 208 3.74 11.51 -3.01
N LEU A 209 4.04 10.29 -3.45
CA LEU A 209 4.63 10.03 -4.76
C LEU A 209 3.64 10.26 -5.90
N VAL A 210 4.15 10.55 -7.08
CA VAL A 210 3.38 10.51 -8.32
C VAL A 210 2.94 9.06 -8.57
N MET A 211 1.68 8.85 -8.96
CA MET A 211 1.10 7.52 -9.14
C MET A 211 0.57 7.35 -10.57
N ALA A 212 -0.08 6.24 -10.84
CA ALA A 212 -0.66 5.99 -12.16
C ALA A 212 -1.68 7.06 -12.59
N ASN A 213 -2.62 7.43 -11.67
CA ASN A 213 -3.71 8.37 -11.92
C ASN A 213 -3.77 9.54 -10.92
N ARG A 214 -2.99 9.48 -9.82
CA ARG A 214 -3.00 10.46 -8.74
C ARG A 214 -1.80 11.38 -8.83
N ALA A 215 -2.05 12.66 -8.50
CA ALA A 215 -1.03 13.71 -8.62
C ALA A 215 0.18 13.50 -7.69
N GLY A 216 -0.02 12.88 -6.53
CA GLY A 216 0.93 12.96 -5.42
C GLY A 216 0.85 14.33 -4.73
N SER A 217 1.92 14.71 -4.03
CA SER A 217 1.99 16.01 -3.36
C SER A 217 2.02 17.15 -4.36
N ILE A 218 1.14 18.12 -4.15
CA ILE A 218 1.05 19.37 -4.93
C ILE A 218 1.03 20.57 -3.98
N ASP A 219 1.27 21.76 -4.51
CA ASP A 219 1.05 23.00 -3.77
C ASP A 219 -0.45 23.19 -3.51
N PRO A 220 -0.89 23.36 -2.23
CA PRO A 220 -2.30 23.57 -1.87
C PRO A 220 -2.95 24.75 -2.60
N THR A 221 -2.17 25.76 -2.99
CA THR A 221 -2.69 26.91 -3.72
C THR A 221 -3.20 26.58 -5.12
N ILE A 222 -2.79 25.44 -5.70
CA ILE A 222 -3.35 24.91 -6.95
C ILE A 222 -4.83 24.58 -6.76
N VAL A 223 -5.19 23.93 -5.64
CA VAL A 223 -6.60 23.62 -5.30
C VAL A 223 -7.40 24.92 -5.17
N LEU A 224 -6.87 25.91 -4.47
CA LEU A 224 -7.54 27.22 -4.34
C LEU A 224 -7.66 27.96 -5.69
N ALA A 225 -6.70 27.81 -6.59
CA ALA A 225 -6.79 28.38 -7.94
C ALA A 225 -7.89 27.71 -8.77
N LEU A 226 -8.04 26.39 -8.68
CA LEU A 226 -9.12 25.64 -9.33
C LEU A 226 -10.51 26.06 -8.80
N VAL A 227 -10.65 26.20 -7.47
CA VAL A 227 -11.90 26.70 -6.87
C VAL A 227 -12.24 28.09 -7.40
N ARG A 228 -11.26 29.01 -7.44
CA ARG A 228 -11.45 30.37 -8.02
C ARG A 228 -11.80 30.35 -9.51
N ALA A 229 -11.34 29.33 -10.23
CA ALA A 229 -11.69 29.11 -11.64
C ALA A 229 -13.06 28.45 -11.84
N GLY A 230 -13.82 28.18 -10.77
CA GLY A 230 -15.18 27.64 -10.81
C GLY A 230 -15.27 26.12 -10.84
N TYR A 231 -14.18 25.40 -10.49
CA TYR A 231 -14.24 23.96 -10.28
C TYR A 231 -14.90 23.67 -8.93
N ASP A 232 -15.88 22.76 -8.90
CA ASP A 232 -16.43 22.23 -7.66
C ASP A 232 -15.48 21.22 -6.99
N PRO A 233 -15.66 20.92 -5.70
CA PRO A 233 -14.81 19.98 -4.98
C PRO A 233 -14.75 18.59 -5.61
N GLU A 234 -15.87 18.06 -6.08
CA GLU A 234 -15.99 16.73 -6.70
C GLU A 234 -15.17 16.65 -8.00
N ARG A 235 -15.22 17.72 -8.80
CA ARG A 235 -14.39 17.82 -10.00
C ARG A 235 -12.92 17.91 -9.68
N ILE A 236 -12.53 18.69 -8.67
CA ILE A 236 -11.14 18.78 -8.22
C ILE A 236 -10.64 17.42 -7.74
N GLU A 237 -11.45 16.71 -6.96
CA GLU A 237 -11.13 15.37 -6.50
C GLU A 237 -10.90 14.41 -7.68
N GLN A 238 -11.75 14.44 -8.70
CA GLN A 238 -11.59 13.63 -9.91
C GLN A 238 -10.30 13.97 -10.68
N GLU A 239 -9.98 15.26 -10.85
CA GLU A 239 -8.76 15.69 -11.54
C GLU A 239 -7.52 15.17 -10.80
N LEU A 240 -7.47 15.28 -9.47
CA LEU A 240 -6.30 14.91 -8.68
C LEU A 240 -6.14 13.40 -8.49
N ASN A 241 -7.25 12.65 -8.35
CA ASN A 241 -7.21 11.21 -8.07
C ASN A 241 -7.28 10.32 -9.31
N ARG A 242 -7.86 10.79 -10.43
CA ARG A 242 -8.14 9.92 -11.59
C ARG A 242 -7.55 10.40 -12.91
N ARG A 243 -7.19 11.68 -13.03
CA ARG A 243 -6.73 12.29 -14.29
C ARG A 243 -5.33 12.88 -14.22
N SER A 244 -4.66 12.76 -13.09
CA SER A 244 -3.31 13.22 -12.83
C SER A 244 -2.26 12.10 -12.93
N GLY A 245 -1.10 12.28 -12.36
CA GLY A 245 -0.02 11.29 -12.32
C GLY A 245 0.53 10.96 -13.72
N LEU A 246 0.91 9.70 -13.93
CA LEU A 246 1.39 9.24 -15.24
C LEU A 246 0.37 9.54 -16.34
N ARG A 247 -0.91 9.28 -16.06
CA ARG A 247 -1.99 9.56 -17.00
C ARG A 247 -2.07 11.03 -17.39
N GLY A 248 -1.97 11.93 -16.42
CA GLY A 248 -2.01 13.37 -16.68
C GLY A 248 -0.80 13.86 -17.47
N LEU A 249 0.37 13.26 -17.27
CA LEU A 249 1.62 13.65 -17.91
C LEU A 249 1.81 13.03 -19.31
N SER A 250 1.35 11.78 -19.52
CA SER A 250 1.61 11.02 -20.74
C SER A 250 0.36 10.56 -21.50
N GLY A 251 -0.83 10.71 -20.90
CA GLY A 251 -2.09 10.18 -21.44
C GLY A 251 -2.35 8.71 -21.08
N SER A 252 -1.39 7.99 -20.50
CA SER A 252 -1.55 6.60 -20.05
C SER A 252 -1.21 6.40 -18.58
N SER A 253 -1.95 5.54 -17.91
CA SER A 253 -1.69 5.10 -16.54
C SER A 253 -0.91 3.77 -16.46
N ASP A 254 -0.70 3.09 -17.58
CA ASP A 254 0.05 1.84 -17.62
C ASP A 254 1.55 2.13 -17.84
N MET A 255 2.37 1.87 -16.81
CA MET A 255 3.81 2.10 -16.86
C MET A 255 4.49 1.33 -18.01
N ARG A 256 3.97 0.16 -18.40
CA ARG A 256 4.53 -0.63 -19.52
C ARG A 256 4.34 0.11 -20.83
N GLU A 257 3.16 0.67 -21.06
CA GLU A 257 2.86 1.48 -22.24
C GLU A 257 3.70 2.77 -22.24
N VAL A 258 3.82 3.43 -21.09
CA VAL A 258 4.61 4.66 -20.96
C VAL A 258 6.09 4.40 -21.25
N LEU A 259 6.67 3.32 -20.73
CA LEU A 259 8.05 2.90 -21.03
C LEU A 259 8.26 2.57 -22.51
N ASP A 260 7.34 1.81 -23.12
CA ASP A 260 7.42 1.46 -24.54
C ASP A 260 7.35 2.72 -25.43
N ARG A 261 6.42 3.64 -25.16
CA ARG A 261 6.31 4.92 -25.88
C ARG A 261 7.56 5.79 -25.71
N ALA A 262 8.10 5.89 -24.51
CA ALA A 262 9.32 6.64 -24.25
C ALA A 262 10.52 6.06 -25.03
N SER A 263 10.64 4.72 -25.12
CA SER A 263 11.70 4.04 -25.88
C SER A 263 11.62 4.33 -27.40
N ARG A 264 10.42 4.68 -27.88
CA ARG A 264 10.16 5.09 -29.29
C ARG A 264 10.28 6.59 -29.52
N GLY A 265 10.72 7.36 -28.51
CA GLY A 265 10.98 8.81 -28.64
C GLY A 265 9.79 9.70 -28.29
N ASP A 266 8.73 9.18 -27.66
CA ASP A 266 7.63 10.00 -27.14
C ASP A 266 8.12 10.86 -25.97
N LYS A 267 8.10 12.18 -26.16
CA LYS A 267 8.63 13.16 -25.19
C LYS A 267 7.76 13.27 -23.95
N ASP A 268 6.44 13.14 -24.07
CA ASP A 268 5.54 13.20 -22.93
C ASP A 268 5.67 11.97 -22.05
N ALA A 269 5.80 10.79 -22.66
CA ALA A 269 6.08 9.57 -21.93
C ALA A 269 7.44 9.62 -21.22
N ALA A 270 8.49 10.10 -21.88
CA ALA A 270 9.81 10.27 -21.28
C ALA A 270 9.76 11.24 -20.08
N ARG A 271 9.10 12.41 -20.24
CA ARG A 271 8.89 13.38 -19.15
C ARG A 271 8.12 12.79 -17.98
N ALA A 272 7.09 11.98 -18.26
CA ALA A 272 6.31 11.33 -17.21
C ALA A 272 7.16 10.38 -16.36
N ILE A 273 8.04 9.59 -16.98
CA ILE A 273 8.99 8.72 -16.30
C ILE A 273 9.98 9.54 -15.47
N ASP A 274 10.51 10.63 -16.02
CA ASP A 274 11.47 11.49 -15.31
C ASP A 274 10.84 12.11 -14.06
N VAL A 275 9.63 12.66 -14.16
CA VAL A 275 8.88 13.21 -13.01
C VAL A 275 8.59 12.11 -11.98
N TYR A 276 8.12 10.95 -12.42
CA TYR A 276 7.83 9.80 -11.55
C TYR A 276 9.06 9.36 -10.76
N CYS A 277 10.18 9.11 -11.44
CA CYS A 277 11.43 8.68 -10.80
C CYS A 277 12.00 9.77 -9.89
N HIS A 278 11.93 11.05 -10.31
CA HIS A 278 12.41 12.18 -9.52
C HIS A 278 11.76 12.27 -8.14
N HIS A 279 10.44 12.15 -8.07
CA HIS A 279 9.70 12.15 -6.78
C HIS A 279 10.07 10.96 -5.90
N ILE A 280 10.31 9.78 -6.47
CA ILE A 280 10.77 8.60 -5.73
C ILE A 280 12.16 8.85 -5.16
N VAL A 281 13.09 9.37 -5.97
CA VAL A 281 14.47 9.67 -5.53
C VAL A 281 14.49 10.67 -4.40
N LEU A 282 13.75 11.78 -4.51
CA LEU A 282 13.66 12.79 -3.45
C LEU A 282 13.16 12.18 -2.14
N THR A 283 12.08 11.40 -2.20
CA THR A 283 11.46 10.80 -1.01
C THR A 283 12.37 9.73 -0.40
N ALA A 284 12.91 8.83 -1.24
CA ALA A 284 13.80 7.77 -0.77
C ALA A 284 15.10 8.34 -0.17
N GLY A 285 15.69 9.38 -0.79
CA GLY A 285 16.86 10.07 -0.26
C GLY A 285 16.60 10.72 1.10
N ALA A 286 15.45 11.38 1.28
CA ALA A 286 15.04 11.92 2.57
C ALA A 286 14.88 10.80 3.63
N TYR A 287 14.29 9.68 3.25
CA TYR A 287 14.08 8.54 4.16
C TYR A 287 15.38 7.81 4.53
N LEU A 288 16.32 7.70 3.59
CA LEU A 288 17.67 7.21 3.89
C LEU A 288 18.40 8.13 4.90
N THR A 289 18.17 9.45 4.81
CA THR A 289 18.66 10.40 5.80
C THR A 289 18.05 10.15 7.19
N LEU A 290 16.73 9.93 7.27
CA LEU A 290 16.07 9.57 8.53
C LEU A 290 16.63 8.31 9.15
N LEU A 291 17.04 7.33 8.34
CA LEU A 291 17.69 6.09 8.80
C LEU A 291 19.14 6.27 9.21
N GLY A 292 19.71 7.49 9.11
CA GLY A 292 21.11 7.75 9.46
C GLY A 292 22.10 7.17 8.46
N GLY A 293 21.66 6.88 7.26
CA GLY A 293 22.49 6.27 6.23
C GLY A 293 22.55 4.75 6.28
N ASP A 294 21.87 4.10 7.23
CA ASP A 294 21.76 2.65 7.31
C ASP A 294 20.52 2.11 6.59
N GLY A 295 20.44 0.77 6.47
CA GLY A 295 19.29 0.09 5.90
C GLY A 295 19.39 -0.20 4.41
N ALA A 296 18.51 -1.06 3.94
CA ALA A 296 18.37 -1.46 2.55
C ALA A 296 17.35 -0.57 1.81
N VAL A 297 17.38 -0.61 0.48
CA VAL A 297 16.26 -0.15 -0.36
C VAL A 297 15.51 -1.37 -0.89
N VAL A 298 14.18 -1.38 -0.77
CA VAL A 298 13.36 -2.52 -1.15
C VAL A 298 12.27 -2.07 -2.11
N PHE A 299 12.30 -2.60 -3.32
CA PHE A 299 11.28 -2.37 -4.34
C PHE A 299 10.19 -3.44 -4.28
N GLY A 300 8.93 -3.00 -4.30
CA GLY A 300 7.74 -3.83 -4.40
C GLY A 300 6.66 -3.22 -5.27
N GLY A 301 5.51 -3.88 -5.33
CA GLY A 301 4.42 -3.49 -6.23
C GLY A 301 4.66 -3.85 -7.69
N GLY A 302 3.64 -3.69 -8.53
CA GLY A 302 3.70 -4.13 -9.92
C GLY A 302 4.83 -3.49 -10.73
N THR A 303 5.00 -2.17 -10.64
CA THR A 303 6.09 -1.43 -11.30
C THR A 303 7.43 -1.73 -10.63
N GLY A 304 7.50 -1.69 -9.29
CA GLY A 304 8.74 -1.94 -8.56
C GLY A 304 9.31 -3.35 -8.82
N SER A 305 8.44 -4.35 -8.94
CA SER A 305 8.85 -5.74 -9.18
C SER A 305 9.17 -6.04 -10.64
N ASN A 306 8.55 -5.36 -11.62
CA ASN A 306 8.61 -5.78 -13.03
C ASN A 306 9.22 -4.75 -14.00
N ALA A 307 9.60 -3.53 -13.54
CA ALA A 307 10.18 -2.49 -14.38
C ALA A 307 11.66 -2.22 -14.00
N PRO A 308 12.62 -2.98 -14.55
CA PRO A 308 14.04 -2.81 -14.25
C PRO A 308 14.57 -1.41 -14.64
N GLU A 309 13.99 -0.78 -15.66
CA GLU A 309 14.33 0.56 -16.11
C GLU A 309 14.00 1.62 -15.03
N ILE A 310 12.86 1.48 -14.34
CA ILE A 310 12.47 2.36 -13.25
C ILE A 310 13.41 2.18 -12.06
N ARG A 311 13.72 0.93 -11.69
CA ARG A 311 14.66 0.67 -10.59
C ARG A 311 16.06 1.23 -10.88
N ALA A 312 16.54 1.07 -12.12
CA ALA A 312 17.82 1.63 -12.53
C ALA A 312 17.85 3.16 -12.39
N ARG A 313 16.85 3.87 -12.94
CA ARG A 313 16.76 5.34 -12.84
C ARG A 313 16.68 5.83 -11.38
N VAL A 314 15.93 5.11 -10.54
CA VAL A 314 15.84 5.45 -9.10
C VAL A 314 17.18 5.21 -8.41
N ALA A 315 17.86 4.09 -8.70
CA ALA A 315 19.16 3.79 -8.12
C ALA A 315 20.23 4.80 -8.55
N ASP A 316 20.26 5.19 -9.84
CA ASP A 316 21.16 6.21 -10.36
C ASP A 316 20.99 7.56 -9.63
N GLY A 317 19.72 7.95 -9.38
CA GLY A 317 19.40 9.15 -8.61
C GLY A 317 19.79 9.07 -7.13
N LEU A 318 19.96 7.87 -6.61
CA LEU A 318 20.39 7.60 -5.23
C LEU A 318 21.87 7.21 -5.10
N SER A 319 22.67 7.39 -6.15
CA SER A 319 24.10 7.03 -6.17
C SER A 319 24.93 7.66 -5.04
N ALA A 320 24.57 8.88 -4.60
CA ALA A 320 25.18 9.54 -3.44
C ALA A 320 25.06 8.73 -2.13
N TRP A 321 24.12 7.80 -2.06
CA TRP A 321 23.91 6.88 -0.94
C TRP A 321 24.61 5.54 -1.12
N ASN A 322 25.58 5.45 -2.05
CA ASN A 322 26.27 4.20 -2.41
C ASN A 322 25.29 3.12 -2.87
N ILE A 323 24.30 3.51 -3.68
CA ILE A 323 23.33 2.61 -4.31
C ILE A 323 23.72 2.40 -5.76
N GLU A 324 24.06 1.17 -6.09
CA GLU A 324 24.38 0.71 -7.44
C GLU A 324 23.75 -0.66 -7.67
N LEU A 325 23.14 -0.88 -8.83
CA LEU A 325 22.51 -2.14 -9.19
C LEU A 325 23.45 -3.01 -10.02
N ASP A 326 23.37 -4.31 -9.81
CA ASP A 326 23.90 -5.31 -10.74
C ASP A 326 22.95 -5.39 -11.96
N PRO A 327 23.40 -5.07 -13.19
CA PRO A 327 22.52 -5.01 -14.35
C PRO A 327 21.86 -6.35 -14.68
N GLN A 328 22.55 -7.47 -14.47
CA GLN A 328 22.02 -8.79 -14.78
C GLN A 328 20.94 -9.20 -13.77
N ARG A 329 21.20 -8.99 -12.47
CA ARG A 329 20.22 -9.25 -11.41
C ARG A 329 19.00 -8.35 -11.53
N ASN A 330 19.22 -7.07 -11.85
CA ASN A 330 18.10 -6.12 -12.04
C ASN A 330 17.22 -6.54 -13.23
N SER A 331 17.80 -6.91 -14.37
CA SER A 331 17.04 -7.30 -15.56
C SER A 331 16.34 -8.67 -15.43
N ALA A 332 16.81 -9.54 -14.55
CA ALA A 332 16.21 -10.85 -14.34
C ALA A 332 14.79 -10.80 -13.74
N ASN A 333 14.39 -9.69 -13.12
CA ASN A 333 13.09 -9.50 -12.44
C ASN A 333 12.76 -10.60 -11.41
N ALA A 334 13.78 -11.28 -10.87
CA ALA A 334 13.61 -12.30 -9.86
C ALA A 334 13.63 -11.66 -8.46
N PRO A 335 12.82 -12.16 -7.52
CA PRO A 335 12.89 -11.70 -6.12
C PRO A 335 14.28 -11.96 -5.52
N GLY A 336 14.79 -10.99 -4.78
CA GLY A 336 16.07 -11.10 -4.08
C GLY A 336 16.93 -9.84 -4.16
N CYS A 337 18.19 -9.98 -3.82
CA CYS A 337 19.18 -8.91 -3.84
C CYS A 337 19.61 -8.58 -5.29
N ILE A 338 19.50 -7.30 -5.65
CA ILE A 338 19.85 -6.79 -6.99
C ILE A 338 20.96 -5.74 -6.95
N SER A 339 21.55 -5.45 -5.78
CA SER A 339 22.66 -4.51 -5.67
C SER A 339 23.96 -5.06 -6.24
N ALA A 340 24.83 -4.19 -6.76
CA ALA A 340 26.21 -4.49 -7.10
C ALA A 340 27.03 -4.83 -5.85
N HIS A 341 28.18 -5.48 -6.06
CA HIS A 341 29.10 -5.81 -4.95
C HIS A 341 29.68 -4.53 -4.33
N GLY A 342 29.63 -4.44 -3.00
CA GLY A 342 30.10 -3.25 -2.26
C GLY A 342 29.11 -2.09 -2.23
N SER A 343 27.99 -2.19 -2.92
CA SER A 343 26.89 -1.23 -2.85
C SER A 343 26.04 -1.45 -1.59
N ARG A 344 25.27 -0.43 -1.20
CA ARG A 344 24.15 -0.57 -0.25
C ARG A 344 23.20 -1.66 -0.75
N PRO A 345 22.68 -2.51 0.15
CA PRO A 345 21.78 -3.58 -0.24
C PRO A 345 20.49 -3.03 -0.88
N VAL A 346 20.16 -3.53 -2.07
CA VAL A 346 18.92 -3.26 -2.79
C VAL A 346 18.23 -4.58 -3.11
N TYR A 347 16.94 -4.65 -2.81
CA TYR A 347 16.15 -5.85 -3.00
C TYR A 347 14.91 -5.57 -3.85
N VAL A 348 14.41 -6.62 -4.48
CA VAL A 348 13.11 -6.66 -5.13
C VAL A 348 12.31 -7.80 -4.53
N PHE A 349 11.06 -7.54 -4.13
CA PHE A 349 10.14 -8.57 -3.67
C PHE A 349 8.75 -8.34 -4.26
N ARG A 350 7.99 -9.42 -4.36
CA ARG A 350 6.54 -9.31 -4.60
C ARG A 350 5.85 -8.98 -3.29
N THR A 351 4.96 -8.03 -3.34
CA THR A 351 4.13 -7.65 -2.19
C THR A 351 3.03 -8.69 -1.98
N ASP A 352 2.85 -9.13 -0.75
CA ASP A 352 1.78 -10.05 -0.33
C ASP A 352 1.06 -9.44 0.88
N GLU A 353 -0.04 -8.75 0.60
CA GLU A 353 -0.86 -8.11 1.63
C GLU A 353 -1.70 -9.14 2.38
N GLU A 354 -2.16 -10.17 1.66
CA GLU A 354 -3.07 -11.17 2.18
C GLU A 354 -2.43 -12.00 3.29
N ILE A 355 -1.13 -12.33 3.20
CA ILE A 355 -0.42 -13.07 4.27
C ILE A 355 -0.29 -12.22 5.56
N VAL A 356 -0.16 -10.90 5.43
CA VAL A 356 -0.10 -9.99 6.59
C VAL A 356 -1.46 -9.95 7.30
N ILE A 357 -2.55 -9.86 6.54
CA ILE A 357 -3.91 -9.93 7.09
C ILE A 357 -4.15 -11.30 7.74
N ALA A 358 -3.79 -12.41 7.09
CA ALA A 358 -3.94 -13.75 7.66
C ALA A 358 -3.18 -13.91 8.98
N ARG A 359 -1.98 -13.31 9.07
CA ARG A 359 -1.19 -13.29 10.30
C ARG A 359 -1.92 -12.53 11.41
N SER A 360 -2.46 -11.35 11.10
CA SER A 360 -3.25 -10.57 12.05
C SER A 360 -4.43 -11.37 12.62
N VAL A 361 -5.10 -12.16 11.76
CA VAL A 361 -6.17 -13.09 12.20
C VAL A 361 -5.62 -14.16 13.13
N ALA A 362 -4.51 -14.81 12.72
CA ALA A 362 -3.93 -15.91 13.48
C ALA A 362 -3.44 -15.46 14.87
N GLU A 363 -2.77 -14.32 14.95
CA GLU A 363 -2.29 -13.73 16.21
C GLU A 363 -3.45 -13.31 17.13
N ARG A 364 -4.54 -12.83 16.56
CA ARG A 364 -5.70 -12.34 17.32
C ARG A 364 -6.54 -13.47 17.91
N LEU A 365 -6.72 -14.59 17.16
CA LEU A 365 -7.68 -15.64 17.49
C LEU A 365 -7.05 -16.95 17.94
N PHE A 366 -5.80 -17.22 17.57
CA PHE A 366 -5.16 -18.53 17.75
C PHE A 366 -3.79 -18.43 18.47
N GLY A 367 -3.30 -17.19 18.69
CA GLY A 367 -2.02 -16.89 19.33
C GLY A 367 -1.98 -17.00 20.86
#